data_a0e95ebbdf53418970832d937a79ffea
#
_entry.id   a0e95ebbdf53418970832d937a79ffea
#
_cell.length_a   1.000
_cell.length_b   1.000
_cell.length_c   1.000
_cell.angle_alpha   90.00
_cell.angle_beta   90.00
_cell.angle_gamma   90.00
#
_symmetry.space_group_name_H-M   'P 1'
#
loop_
_entity.id
_entity.type
_entity.pdbx_description
1 polymer ?
#
loop_
_entity_poly.entity_id
_entity_poly.type
_entity_poly.pdbx_seq_one_letter_code
_entity_poly.pdbx_strand_id
1 'polypeptide(L)'
;FDDYHLRNVSARYDFDSVRVGIQPFQSAFRGFLFNDQQLGVRLFGNRDDNRLQYNLAAFWRLEKDTNSGLNAVLQRPRDDWVFVANVYRQDFLIPALTSQVTVVYNRNREGNEIHLDDNGFPVRPALLGDVRPRNYDVVYVGYSADGHVGRLNLTASAYGAFGQDRYSIFTTRTAVIRAYFAAVELSYDKDWMRFRLAGAYGIGDHHPYDDTESGFDAIVENPVFAG
;
A
#
# COMPACT_ATOMS: atom_id res chain seq x y z
N PHE A 1 18.72 6.07 -2.83
CA PHE A 1 18.87 4.85 -2.02
C PHE A 1 20.12 4.07 -2.43
N ASP A 2 20.59 3.24 -1.50
CA ASP A 2 21.70 2.33 -1.72
C ASP A 2 21.25 0.89 -1.54
N ASP A 3 21.74 -0.02 -2.40
CA ASP A 3 21.47 -1.45 -2.35
C ASP A 3 22.72 -2.20 -1.88
N TYR A 4 22.53 -3.03 -0.87
CA TYR A 4 23.57 -3.89 -0.32
C TYR A 4 23.22 -5.36 -0.54
N HIS A 5 23.96 -6.02 -1.39
CA HIS A 5 23.86 -7.47 -1.55
C HIS A 5 24.42 -8.16 -0.30
N LEU A 6 23.59 -8.95 0.39
CA LEU A 6 23.97 -9.64 1.61
C LEU A 6 24.63 -10.99 1.33
N ARG A 7 23.97 -11.80 0.51
CA ARG A 7 24.44 -13.14 0.16
C ARG A 7 23.73 -13.74 -1.04
N ASN A 8 24.40 -14.64 -1.72
CA ASN A 8 23.77 -15.62 -2.61
C ASN A 8 23.30 -16.82 -1.77
N VAL A 9 22.08 -17.27 -2.02
CA VAL A 9 21.46 -18.38 -1.31
C VAL A 9 21.56 -19.68 -2.10
N SER A 10 21.57 -19.58 -3.43
CA SER A 10 21.76 -20.72 -4.32
C SER A 10 22.71 -20.39 -5.48
N ALA A 11 23.13 -21.40 -6.23
CA ALA A 11 23.86 -21.25 -7.49
C ALA A 11 22.97 -20.74 -8.65
N ARG A 12 21.67 -20.57 -8.41
CA ARG A 12 20.67 -20.20 -9.40
C ARG A 12 20.13 -18.78 -9.18
N TYR A 13 20.98 -17.88 -8.72
CA TYR A 13 20.68 -16.45 -8.53
C TYR A 13 19.66 -16.12 -7.42
N ASP A 14 19.38 -17.06 -6.51
CA ASP A 14 18.63 -16.73 -5.30
C ASP A 14 19.52 -15.94 -4.34
N PHE A 15 19.00 -14.85 -3.82
CA PHE A 15 19.79 -13.91 -3.01
C PHE A 15 18.97 -13.24 -1.90
N ASP A 16 19.67 -12.62 -0.98
CA ASP A 16 19.15 -11.65 -0.01
C ASP A 16 19.87 -10.31 -0.18
N SER A 17 19.13 -9.23 -0.15
CA SER A 17 19.63 -7.85 -0.24
C SER A 17 18.88 -6.91 0.68
N VAL A 18 19.54 -5.83 1.08
CA VAL A 18 18.96 -4.74 1.85
C VAL A 18 19.06 -3.45 1.05
N ARG A 19 17.98 -2.69 1.02
CA ARG A 19 17.91 -1.35 0.44
C ARG A 19 17.62 -0.33 1.53
N VAL A 20 18.36 0.79 1.54
CA VAL A 20 18.23 1.87 2.52
C VAL A 20 18.14 3.21 1.80
N GLY A 21 17.24 4.07 2.25
CA GLY A 21 17.07 5.42 1.72
C GLY A 21 15.68 5.68 1.17
N ILE A 22 15.52 6.80 0.46
CA ILE A 22 14.25 7.13 -0.20
C ILE A 22 14.12 6.24 -1.43
N GLN A 23 13.12 5.39 -1.43
CA GLN A 23 12.94 4.34 -2.43
C GLN A 23 11.50 4.18 -2.86
N PRO A 24 11.24 3.86 -4.14
CA PRO A 24 9.91 3.50 -4.60
C PRO A 24 9.52 2.14 -4.02
N PHE A 25 8.28 2.05 -3.59
CA PHE A 25 7.69 0.79 -3.14
C PHE A 25 6.21 0.73 -3.50
N GLN A 26 5.81 -0.41 -4.02
CA GLN A 26 4.42 -0.74 -4.33
C GLN A 26 4.06 -2.04 -3.63
N SER A 27 3.04 -2.02 -2.79
CA SER A 27 2.66 -3.17 -1.96
C SER A 27 1.88 -4.25 -2.71
N ALA A 28 1.34 -3.94 -3.88
CA ALA A 28 0.53 -4.84 -4.70
C ALA A 28 0.62 -4.49 -6.18
N PHE A 29 0.17 -5.36 -7.07
CA PHE A 29 0.32 -5.21 -8.53
C PHE A 29 -0.26 -3.93 -9.13
N ARG A 30 -1.27 -3.33 -8.51
CA ARG A 30 -1.96 -2.14 -9.05
C ARG A 30 -1.90 -0.91 -8.12
N GLY A 31 -1.17 -0.97 -7.02
CA GLY A 31 -0.96 0.18 -6.13
C GLY A 31 -2.19 0.66 -5.36
N PHE A 32 -3.15 -0.23 -5.08
CA PHE A 32 -4.39 0.15 -4.37
C PHE A 32 -4.20 0.49 -2.90
N LEU A 33 -3.16 -0.02 -2.24
CA LEU A 33 -2.97 0.16 -0.80
C LEU A 33 -1.83 1.11 -0.47
N PHE A 34 -0.64 0.83 -1.00
CA PHE A 34 0.55 1.64 -0.75
C PHE A 34 1.44 1.65 -2.00
N ASN A 35 1.56 2.80 -2.64
CA ASN A 35 2.40 3.02 -3.81
C ASN A 35 3.01 4.42 -3.73
N ASP A 36 4.23 4.51 -3.20
CA ASP A 36 4.91 5.79 -3.02
C ASP A 36 6.44 5.62 -2.98
N GLN A 37 7.13 6.76 -2.91
CA GLN A 37 8.56 6.86 -2.69
C GLN A 37 8.79 7.41 -1.28
N GLN A 38 9.23 6.55 -0.34
CA GLN A 38 9.38 6.92 1.05
C GLN A 38 10.76 6.55 1.59
N LEU A 39 11.18 7.23 2.65
CA LEU A 39 12.40 6.89 3.38
C LEU A 39 12.21 5.58 4.11
N GLY A 40 13.11 4.63 3.93
CA GLY A 40 12.96 3.35 4.62
C GLY A 40 14.10 2.39 4.45
N VAL A 41 13.93 1.25 5.09
CA VAL A 41 14.80 0.07 4.98
C VAL A 41 13.95 -1.09 4.47
N ARG A 42 14.46 -1.82 3.49
CA ARG A 42 13.80 -2.96 2.88
C ARG A 42 14.78 -4.14 2.77
N LEU A 43 14.44 -5.25 3.40
CA LEU A 43 15.05 -6.55 3.17
C LEU A 43 14.22 -7.27 2.10
N PHE A 44 14.85 -7.74 1.05
CA PHE A 44 14.19 -8.44 -0.03
C PHE A 44 15.09 -9.54 -0.61
N GLY A 45 14.45 -10.48 -1.26
CA GLY A 45 15.17 -11.55 -1.90
C GLY A 45 14.25 -12.48 -2.66
N ASN A 46 14.85 -13.49 -3.26
CA ASN A 46 14.14 -14.53 -3.99
C ASN A 46 14.61 -15.92 -3.60
N ARG A 47 13.79 -16.91 -3.92
CA ARG A 47 14.00 -18.34 -3.68
C ARG A 47 13.41 -19.15 -4.82
N ASP A 48 13.84 -20.41 -4.91
CA ASP A 48 13.29 -21.38 -5.83
C ASP A 48 13.34 -20.91 -7.29
N ASP A 49 14.55 -20.53 -7.73
CA ASP A 49 14.81 -20.05 -9.08
C ASP A 49 13.95 -18.81 -9.42
N ASN A 50 13.85 -17.87 -8.50
CA ASN A 50 13.05 -16.65 -8.61
C ASN A 50 11.52 -16.86 -8.63
N ARG A 51 11.02 -18.05 -8.33
CA ARG A 51 9.56 -18.30 -8.27
C ARG A 51 8.91 -17.79 -7.00
N LEU A 52 9.68 -17.64 -5.91
CA LEU A 52 9.22 -17.06 -4.67
C LEU A 52 10.05 -15.81 -4.39
N GLN A 53 9.39 -14.69 -4.19
CA GLN A 53 10.01 -13.42 -3.81
C GLN A 53 9.39 -12.92 -2.52
N TYR A 54 10.19 -12.23 -1.70
CA TYR A 54 9.70 -11.66 -0.47
C TYR A 54 10.24 -10.26 -0.24
N ASN A 55 9.49 -9.45 0.52
CA ASN A 55 9.90 -8.16 1.03
C ASN A 55 9.48 -8.01 2.48
N LEU A 56 10.40 -7.51 3.31
CA LEU A 56 10.13 -6.98 4.63
C LEU A 56 10.63 -5.54 4.64
N ALA A 57 9.75 -4.58 4.88
CA ALA A 57 10.12 -3.18 4.80
C ALA A 57 9.54 -2.37 5.95
N ALA A 58 10.28 -1.33 6.34
CA ALA A 58 9.83 -0.29 7.25
C ALA A 58 10.07 1.07 6.60
N PHE A 59 9.01 1.84 6.46
CA PHE A 59 9.04 3.17 5.86
C PHE A 59 8.65 4.21 6.89
N TRP A 60 9.44 5.27 6.97
CA TRP A 60 9.12 6.50 7.66
C TRP A 60 8.59 7.50 6.64
N ARG A 61 7.33 7.87 6.73
CA ARG A 61 6.70 8.71 5.73
C ARG A 61 7.27 10.13 5.76
N LEU A 62 7.59 10.61 4.57
CA LEU A 62 8.03 11.98 4.34
C LEU A 62 6.83 12.88 4.04
N GLU A 63 6.96 14.14 4.37
CA GLU A 63 6.02 15.18 3.94
C GLU A 63 6.05 15.32 2.42
N LYS A 64 4.91 15.67 1.83
CA LYS A 64 4.81 15.98 0.40
C LYS A 64 4.68 17.50 0.22
N ASP A 65 5.41 18.02 -0.72
CA ASP A 65 5.17 19.38 -1.19
C ASP A 65 3.78 19.49 -1.85
N THR A 66 2.99 20.45 -1.42
CA THR A 66 1.59 20.60 -1.85
C THR A 66 1.42 20.97 -3.32
N ASN A 67 2.42 21.57 -3.93
CA ASN A 67 2.35 22.01 -5.31
C ASN A 67 2.87 20.95 -6.28
N SER A 68 3.99 20.29 -5.94
CA SER A 68 4.65 19.33 -6.82
C SER A 68 4.30 17.86 -6.51
N GLY A 69 3.80 17.57 -5.30
CA GLY A 69 3.58 16.22 -4.82
C GLY A 69 4.88 15.43 -4.55
N LEU A 70 6.04 16.07 -4.67
CA LEU A 70 7.34 15.47 -4.38
C LEU A 70 7.61 15.43 -2.87
N ASN A 71 8.54 14.57 -2.44
CA ASN A 71 8.96 14.52 -1.05
C ASN A 71 9.68 15.79 -0.62
N ALA A 72 9.20 16.46 0.41
CA ALA A 72 9.81 17.62 1.03
C ALA A 72 10.92 17.16 2.00
N VAL A 73 12.09 16.80 1.47
CA VAL A 73 13.19 16.15 2.22
C VAL A 73 13.85 17.06 3.26
N LEU A 74 13.61 18.36 3.19
CA LEU A 74 14.12 19.34 4.17
C LEU A 74 13.18 19.50 5.37
N GLN A 75 11.97 19.01 5.27
CA GLN A 75 11.01 19.03 6.36
C GLN A 75 11.20 17.80 7.28
N ARG A 76 10.74 17.91 8.52
CA ARG A 76 10.73 16.78 9.44
C ARG A 76 9.85 15.67 8.89
N PRO A 77 10.30 14.40 8.93
CA PRO A 77 9.45 13.28 8.59
C PRO A 77 8.20 13.21 9.48
N ARG A 78 7.14 12.67 8.95
CA ARG A 78 5.84 12.50 9.62
C ARG A 78 5.94 11.51 10.79
N ASP A 79 5.15 11.67 11.83
CA ASP A 79 4.98 10.59 12.82
C ASP A 79 4.01 9.52 12.30
N ASP A 80 4.36 9.00 11.14
CA ASP A 80 3.60 8.03 10.38
C ASP A 80 4.56 6.96 9.81
N TRP A 81 4.37 5.71 10.27
CA TRP A 81 5.22 4.58 9.94
C TRP A 81 4.41 3.50 9.23
N VAL A 82 5.00 2.93 8.20
CA VAL A 82 4.43 1.83 7.42
C VAL A 82 5.38 0.64 7.45
N PHE A 83 4.92 -0.49 7.98
CA PHE A 83 5.65 -1.74 7.99
C PHE A 83 4.98 -2.72 7.02
N VAL A 84 5.77 -3.34 6.15
CA VAL A 84 5.26 -4.21 5.10
C VAL A 84 5.94 -5.55 5.15
N ALA A 85 5.15 -6.61 5.06
CA ALA A 85 5.60 -7.96 4.77
C ALA A 85 4.79 -8.50 3.60
N ASN A 86 5.45 -8.85 2.50
CA ASN A 86 4.78 -9.49 1.38
C ASN A 86 5.60 -10.65 0.78
N VAL A 87 4.89 -11.60 0.23
CA VAL A 87 5.45 -12.77 -0.45
C VAL A 87 4.72 -12.95 -1.77
N TYR A 88 5.49 -13.09 -2.83
CA TYR A 88 5.02 -13.43 -4.17
C TYR A 88 5.38 -14.87 -4.50
N ARG A 89 4.45 -15.60 -5.08
CA ARG A 89 4.68 -16.94 -5.59
C ARG A 89 4.17 -17.05 -7.03
N GLN A 90 5.09 -17.33 -7.95
CA GLN A 90 4.74 -17.65 -9.34
C GLN A 90 4.20 -19.08 -9.44
N ASP A 91 3.32 -19.30 -10.40
CA ASP A 91 2.71 -20.61 -10.68
C ASP A 91 2.02 -21.23 -9.46
N PHE A 92 1.51 -20.40 -8.55
CA PHE A 92 0.77 -20.86 -7.39
C PHE A 92 -0.71 -21.03 -7.75
N LEU A 93 -1.26 -22.22 -7.50
CA LEU A 93 -2.61 -22.68 -7.85
C LEU A 93 -2.83 -22.89 -9.36
N ILE A 94 -2.43 -21.96 -10.21
CA ILE A 94 -2.60 -22.00 -11.65
C ILE A 94 -1.27 -21.63 -12.30
N PRO A 95 -0.79 -22.40 -13.33
CA PRO A 95 0.38 -22.00 -14.11
C PRO A 95 0.19 -20.61 -14.73
N ALA A 96 1.26 -19.82 -14.81
CA ALA A 96 1.31 -18.45 -15.29
C ALA A 96 0.51 -17.43 -14.44
N LEU A 97 0.09 -17.80 -13.24
CA LEU A 97 -0.50 -16.88 -12.25
C LEU A 97 0.51 -16.61 -11.13
N THR A 98 0.81 -15.35 -10.89
CA THR A 98 1.58 -14.91 -9.73
C THR A 98 0.60 -14.50 -8.62
N SER A 99 0.73 -15.16 -7.48
CA SER A 99 -0.05 -14.84 -6.27
C SER A 99 0.80 -14.08 -5.30
N GLN A 100 0.18 -13.13 -4.59
CA GLN A 100 0.83 -12.34 -3.55
C GLN A 100 -0.02 -12.31 -2.29
N VAL A 101 0.60 -12.53 -1.14
CA VAL A 101 0.03 -12.25 0.17
C VAL A 101 0.79 -11.07 0.76
N THR A 102 0.04 -10.10 1.27
CA THR A 102 0.59 -8.86 1.82
C THR A 102 -0.01 -8.60 3.20
N VAL A 103 0.84 -8.26 4.16
CA VAL A 103 0.44 -7.69 5.45
C VAL A 103 1.11 -6.33 5.57
N VAL A 104 0.34 -5.30 5.86
CA VAL A 104 0.85 -3.94 6.08
C VAL A 104 0.32 -3.44 7.41
N TYR A 105 1.21 -2.93 8.25
CA TYR A 105 0.85 -2.23 9.47
C TYR A 105 1.19 -0.75 9.32
N ASN A 106 0.18 0.10 9.45
CA ASN A 106 0.35 1.55 9.45
C ASN A 106 0.07 2.10 10.85
N ARG A 107 1.04 2.81 11.38
CA ARG A 107 0.97 3.50 12.66
C ARG A 107 1.09 5.00 12.45
N ASN A 108 0.02 5.73 12.70
CA ASN A 108 0.00 7.19 12.67
C ASN A 108 -0.15 7.75 14.09
N ARG A 109 0.65 8.77 14.42
CA ARG A 109 0.66 9.45 15.73
C ARG A 109 0.71 10.97 15.58
N GLU A 110 0.09 11.48 14.55
CA GLU A 110 0.06 12.91 14.25
C GLU A 110 -1.03 13.65 15.02
N GLY A 111 -1.58 13.04 16.04
CA GLY A 111 -2.77 13.45 16.79
C GLY A 111 -2.79 14.86 17.38
N ASN A 112 -1.67 15.56 17.42
CA ASN A 112 -1.58 16.93 17.94
C ASN A 112 -0.75 17.84 17.03
N GLU A 113 -0.47 17.43 15.80
CA GLU A 113 0.43 18.16 14.91
C GLU A 113 -0.33 18.77 13.73
N ILE A 114 -0.33 20.10 13.66
CA ILE A 114 -0.72 20.82 12.43
C ILE A 114 0.55 21.17 11.70
N HIS A 115 0.71 20.68 10.49
CA HIS A 115 1.82 21.04 9.62
C HIS A 115 1.37 22.06 8.57
N LEU A 116 2.18 23.08 8.40
CA LEU A 116 2.00 24.09 7.39
C LEU A 116 3.06 23.91 6.31
N ASP A 117 2.69 24.13 5.04
CA ASP A 117 3.66 24.20 3.95
C ASP A 117 4.46 25.52 3.98
N ASP A 118 5.39 25.68 3.04
CA ASP A 118 6.22 26.88 2.92
C ASP A 118 5.41 28.15 2.66
N ASN A 119 4.15 28.03 2.24
CA ASN A 119 3.22 29.15 2.00
C ASN A 119 2.28 29.40 3.20
N GLY A 120 2.40 28.61 4.27
CA GLY A 120 1.58 28.74 5.46
C GLY A 120 0.21 28.05 5.38
N PHE A 121 -0.03 27.18 4.40
CA PHE A 121 -1.26 26.40 4.30
C PHE A 121 -1.13 25.07 5.06
N PRO A 122 -2.20 24.61 5.73
CA PRO A 122 -2.18 23.32 6.40
C PRO A 122 -2.08 22.17 5.38
N VAL A 123 -1.06 21.34 5.51
CA VAL A 123 -0.84 20.15 4.66
C VAL A 123 -1.40 18.88 5.29
N ARG A 124 -1.62 18.89 6.60
CA ARG A 124 -2.20 17.80 7.36
C ARG A 124 -3.09 18.34 8.47
N PRO A 125 -4.15 17.59 8.82
CA PRO A 125 -4.59 16.28 8.31
C PRO A 125 -5.28 16.33 6.95
N ALA A 126 -5.85 17.45 6.55
CA ALA A 126 -6.52 17.56 5.26
C ALA A 126 -6.43 18.99 4.71
N LEU A 127 -6.32 19.11 3.39
CA LEU A 127 -6.34 20.38 2.68
C LEU A 127 -7.73 21.04 2.69
N LEU A 128 -8.79 20.21 2.74
CA LEU A 128 -10.18 20.65 2.75
C LEU A 128 -10.94 19.91 3.85
N GLY A 129 -11.73 20.64 4.62
CA GLY A 129 -12.60 20.09 5.64
C GLY A 129 -11.97 20.05 7.04
N ASP A 130 -11.85 18.88 7.63
CA ASP A 130 -11.43 18.73 9.02
C ASP A 130 -9.92 18.86 9.20
N VAL A 131 -9.48 19.79 10.00
CA VAL A 131 -8.08 20.03 10.35
C VAL A 131 -7.62 19.24 11.60
N ARG A 132 -8.46 18.33 12.11
CA ARG A 132 -8.10 17.48 13.25
C ARG A 132 -7.11 16.40 12.82
N PRO A 133 -5.99 16.28 13.51
CA PRO A 133 -4.98 15.28 13.20
C PRO A 133 -5.47 13.87 13.57
N ARG A 134 -4.91 12.87 12.88
CA ARG A 134 -5.28 11.46 13.08
C ARG A 134 -4.31 10.73 13.99
N ASN A 135 -4.82 9.70 14.66
CA ASN A 135 -4.03 8.89 15.58
C ASN A 135 -4.55 7.44 15.56
N TYR A 136 -4.04 6.65 14.62
CA TYR A 136 -4.55 5.30 14.40
C TYR A 136 -3.45 4.23 14.30
N ASP A 137 -3.88 3.01 14.52
CA ASP A 137 -3.14 1.77 14.26
C ASP A 137 -4.00 0.89 13.37
N VAL A 138 -3.53 0.55 12.16
CA VAL A 138 -4.27 -0.28 11.21
C VAL A 138 -3.38 -1.39 10.65
N VAL A 139 -3.89 -2.61 10.64
CA VAL A 139 -3.31 -3.75 9.95
C VAL A 139 -4.15 -4.05 8.71
N TYR A 140 -3.51 -4.04 7.57
CA TYR A 140 -4.10 -4.49 6.32
C TYR A 140 -3.59 -5.89 6.00
N VAL A 141 -4.51 -6.77 5.65
CA VAL A 141 -4.20 -8.12 5.15
C VAL A 141 -4.76 -8.23 3.75
N GLY A 142 -3.94 -8.56 2.78
CA GLY A 142 -4.33 -8.59 1.40
C GLY A 142 -3.85 -9.81 0.63
N TYR A 143 -4.64 -10.17 -0.37
CA TYR A 143 -4.26 -11.12 -1.41
C TYR A 143 -4.39 -10.44 -2.76
N SER A 144 -3.39 -10.65 -3.62
CA SER A 144 -3.42 -10.18 -4.99
C SER A 144 -2.96 -11.29 -5.93
N ALA A 145 -3.51 -11.31 -7.13
CA ALA A 145 -3.13 -12.24 -8.19
C ALA A 145 -2.99 -11.49 -9.52
N ASP A 146 -1.98 -11.83 -10.29
CA ASP A 146 -1.75 -11.29 -11.63
C ASP A 146 -1.21 -12.37 -12.55
N GLY A 147 -1.78 -12.50 -13.76
CA GLY A 147 -1.35 -13.49 -14.71
C GLY A 147 -2.35 -13.75 -15.81
N HIS A 148 -2.19 -14.92 -16.48
CA HIS A 148 -3.07 -15.28 -17.56
C HIS A 148 -3.39 -16.78 -17.58
N VAL A 149 -4.57 -17.11 -18.11
CA VAL A 149 -5.02 -18.47 -18.38
C VAL A 149 -5.46 -18.53 -19.83
N GLY A 150 -4.62 -19.08 -20.69
CA GLY A 150 -4.84 -19.04 -22.14
C GLY A 150 -4.82 -17.60 -22.68
N ARG A 151 -5.97 -17.14 -23.18
CA ARG A 151 -6.13 -15.76 -23.70
C ARG A 151 -6.77 -14.80 -22.69
N LEU A 152 -7.14 -15.29 -21.54
CA LEU A 152 -7.73 -14.48 -20.49
C LEU A 152 -6.64 -14.00 -19.54
N ASN A 153 -6.47 -12.69 -19.41
CA ASN A 153 -5.61 -12.08 -18.38
C ASN A 153 -6.47 -11.69 -17.19
N LEU A 154 -5.94 -11.94 -16.00
CA LEU A 154 -6.58 -11.65 -14.71
C LEU A 154 -5.64 -10.85 -13.86
N THR A 155 -6.10 -9.71 -13.35
CA THR A 155 -5.49 -9.06 -12.19
C THR A 155 -6.57 -8.86 -11.13
N ALA A 156 -6.33 -9.33 -9.92
CA ALA A 156 -7.29 -9.21 -8.81
C ALA A 156 -6.56 -8.81 -7.53
N SER A 157 -7.23 -8.05 -6.67
CA SER A 157 -6.75 -7.68 -5.35
C SER A 157 -7.91 -7.62 -4.37
N ALA A 158 -7.68 -8.09 -3.14
CA ALA A 158 -8.63 -7.97 -2.05
C ALA A 158 -7.89 -7.65 -0.75
N TYR A 159 -8.43 -6.73 0.05
CA TYR A 159 -7.84 -6.28 1.31
C TYR A 159 -8.89 -6.24 2.41
N GLY A 160 -8.48 -6.61 3.63
CA GLY A 160 -9.16 -6.29 4.86
C GLY A 160 -8.32 -5.33 5.69
N ALA A 161 -8.92 -4.30 6.24
CA ALA A 161 -8.30 -3.34 7.16
C ALA A 161 -8.90 -3.51 8.55
N PHE A 162 -8.04 -3.69 9.56
CA PHE A 162 -8.43 -3.96 10.95
C PHE A 162 -7.57 -3.12 11.87
N GLY A 163 -8.20 -2.38 12.79
CA GLY A 163 -7.43 -1.53 13.68
C GLY A 163 -8.28 -0.66 14.58
N GLN A 164 -7.67 0.43 14.99
CA GLN A 164 -8.31 1.37 15.90
C GLN A 164 -7.86 2.80 15.54
N ASP A 165 -8.83 3.70 15.35
CA ASP A 165 -8.60 5.13 15.43
C ASP A 165 -8.85 5.57 16.88
N ARG A 166 -7.86 6.21 17.48
CA ARG A 166 -7.95 6.67 18.88
C ARG A 166 -8.78 7.92 19.02
N TYR A 167 -9.03 8.58 17.91
CA TYR A 167 -9.76 9.84 17.89
C TYR A 167 -10.47 10.02 16.54
N SER A 168 -11.61 9.34 16.39
CA SER A 168 -12.45 9.46 15.19
C SER A 168 -12.82 10.92 14.92
N ILE A 169 -12.71 11.34 13.68
CA ILE A 169 -13.05 12.70 13.26
C ILE A 169 -14.53 13.05 13.45
N PHE A 170 -15.40 12.04 13.44
CA PHE A 170 -16.84 12.22 13.55
C PHE A 170 -17.32 12.23 15.00
N THR A 171 -16.83 11.30 15.81
CA THR A 171 -17.33 11.09 17.18
C THR A 171 -16.43 11.67 18.26
N THR A 172 -15.19 12.05 17.93
CA THR A 172 -14.14 12.46 18.88
C THR A 172 -13.81 11.41 19.93
N ARG A 173 -14.20 10.16 19.69
CA ARG A 173 -13.96 9.00 20.54
C ARG A 173 -13.12 7.97 19.80
N THR A 174 -12.65 6.99 20.52
CA THR A 174 -12.00 5.82 19.92
C THR A 174 -13.00 5.03 19.08
N ALA A 175 -12.62 4.71 17.86
CA ALA A 175 -13.40 3.88 16.95
C ALA A 175 -12.60 2.64 16.51
N VAL A 176 -13.31 1.55 16.27
CA VAL A 176 -12.73 0.31 15.71
C VAL A 176 -12.76 0.41 14.19
N ILE A 177 -11.60 0.20 13.55
CA ILE A 177 -11.51 0.17 12.09
C ILE A 177 -11.75 -1.27 11.60
N ARG A 178 -12.73 -1.44 10.71
CA ARG A 178 -13.05 -2.72 10.10
C ARG A 178 -13.60 -2.52 8.69
N ALA A 179 -12.73 -2.56 7.70
CA ALA A 179 -13.08 -2.23 6.32
C ALA A 179 -12.56 -3.28 5.32
N TYR A 180 -13.16 -3.30 4.13
CA TYR A 180 -12.81 -4.24 3.07
C TYR A 180 -12.78 -3.55 1.72
N PHE A 181 -11.90 -4.03 0.86
CA PHE A 181 -11.75 -3.58 -0.52
C PHE A 181 -11.50 -4.77 -1.43
N ALA A 182 -12.04 -4.73 -2.65
CA ALA A 182 -11.73 -5.69 -3.69
C ALA A 182 -11.72 -5.00 -5.07
N ALA A 183 -10.80 -5.42 -5.93
CA ALA A 183 -10.74 -4.97 -7.32
C ALA A 183 -10.38 -6.13 -8.23
N VAL A 184 -10.92 -6.12 -9.44
CA VAL A 184 -10.64 -7.11 -10.46
C VAL A 184 -10.57 -6.45 -11.84
N GLU A 185 -9.60 -6.88 -12.63
CA GLU A 185 -9.49 -6.56 -14.05
C GLU A 185 -9.38 -7.86 -14.82
N LEU A 186 -10.23 -8.03 -15.82
CA LEU A 186 -10.21 -9.13 -16.77
C LEU A 186 -9.94 -8.57 -18.15
N SER A 187 -9.04 -9.19 -18.92
CA SER A 187 -8.89 -8.86 -20.31
C SER A 187 -8.75 -10.10 -21.17
N TYR A 188 -9.27 -10.02 -22.39
CA TYR A 188 -9.24 -11.09 -23.37
C TYR A 188 -8.55 -10.60 -24.64
N ASP A 189 -7.51 -11.32 -25.05
CA ASP A 189 -6.74 -11.01 -26.23
C ASP A 189 -7.27 -11.81 -27.44
N LYS A 190 -7.73 -11.09 -28.48
CA LYS A 190 -8.15 -11.67 -29.74
C LYS A 190 -7.45 -10.97 -30.92
N ASP A 191 -6.50 -11.64 -31.50
CA ASP A 191 -5.66 -11.12 -32.58
C ASP A 191 -4.97 -9.81 -32.18
N TRP A 192 -5.30 -8.70 -32.83
CA TRP A 192 -4.79 -7.37 -32.52
C TRP A 192 -5.68 -6.58 -31.52
N MET A 193 -6.79 -7.16 -31.09
CA MET A 193 -7.76 -6.51 -30.16
C MET A 193 -7.60 -7.06 -28.74
N ARG A 194 -7.72 -6.17 -27.79
CA ARG A 194 -7.85 -6.51 -26.36
C ARG A 194 -9.16 -5.96 -25.82
N PHE A 195 -10.01 -6.83 -25.33
CA PHE A 195 -11.21 -6.46 -24.60
C PHE A 195 -10.90 -6.46 -23.11
N ARG A 196 -11.28 -5.40 -22.40
CA ARG A 196 -10.97 -5.23 -20.99
C ARG A 196 -12.23 -4.86 -20.20
N LEU A 197 -12.40 -5.49 -19.05
CA LEU A 197 -13.44 -5.20 -18.08
C LEU A 197 -12.78 -5.06 -16.71
N ALA A 198 -13.06 -3.98 -16.01
CA ALA A 198 -12.52 -3.71 -14.70
C ALA A 198 -13.62 -3.26 -13.73
N GLY A 199 -13.48 -3.61 -12.46
CA GLY A 199 -14.37 -3.20 -11.39
C GLY A 199 -13.63 -3.15 -10.06
N ALA A 200 -14.02 -2.20 -9.21
CA ALA A 200 -13.52 -2.08 -7.85
C ALA A 200 -14.69 -1.79 -6.91
N TYR A 201 -14.59 -2.32 -5.69
CA TYR A 201 -15.54 -2.10 -4.62
C TYR A 201 -14.79 -1.85 -3.32
N GLY A 202 -15.00 -0.68 -2.73
CA GLY A 202 -14.60 -0.34 -1.38
C GLY A 202 -15.85 -0.18 -0.53
N ILE A 203 -15.86 -0.77 0.66
CA ILE A 203 -16.96 -0.54 1.60
C ILE A 203 -16.89 0.90 2.12
N GLY A 204 -18.04 1.58 2.17
CA GLY A 204 -18.18 2.88 2.80
C GLY A 204 -18.62 2.76 4.26
N ASP A 205 -18.55 3.84 4.99
CA ASP A 205 -19.10 3.92 6.33
C ASP A 205 -20.55 4.42 6.27
N HIS A 206 -21.48 3.55 6.65
CA HIS A 206 -22.92 3.86 6.64
C HIS A 206 -23.39 4.55 7.91
N HIS A 207 -22.63 4.47 9.00
CA HIS A 207 -22.96 5.03 10.31
C HIS A 207 -21.78 5.76 10.94
N PRO A 208 -21.32 6.89 10.35
CA PRO A 208 -20.05 7.54 10.75
C PRO A 208 -20.06 8.09 12.18
N TYR A 209 -21.21 8.09 12.86
CA TYR A 209 -21.36 8.56 14.25
C TYR A 209 -21.41 7.41 15.28
N ASP A 210 -21.19 6.18 14.88
CA ASP A 210 -21.00 5.07 15.82
C ASP A 210 -19.52 4.89 16.22
N ASP A 211 -19.18 3.81 16.88
CA ASP A 211 -17.82 3.53 17.36
C ASP A 211 -17.05 2.60 16.38
N THR A 212 -17.50 2.52 15.10
CA THR A 212 -16.89 1.68 14.07
C THR A 212 -16.66 2.47 12.80
N GLU A 213 -15.44 2.51 12.31
CA GLU A 213 -15.08 3.05 11.01
C GLU A 213 -15.03 1.91 9.99
N SER A 214 -16.06 1.80 9.16
CA SER A 214 -16.19 0.74 8.15
C SER A 214 -15.75 1.17 6.75
N GLY A 215 -15.47 2.45 6.51
CA GLY A 215 -14.95 2.94 5.24
C GLY A 215 -13.52 2.44 4.97
N PHE A 216 -13.29 1.84 3.79
CA PHE A 216 -11.93 1.45 3.40
C PHE A 216 -11.14 2.68 2.98
N ASP A 217 -10.04 2.93 3.67
CA ASP A 217 -9.10 3.99 3.37
C ASP A 217 -7.69 3.38 3.12
N ALA A 218 -7.08 3.74 2.02
CA ALA A 218 -5.74 3.28 1.68
C ALA A 218 -4.68 4.18 2.34
N ILE A 219 -3.47 3.68 2.48
CA ILE A 219 -2.35 4.44 3.09
C ILE A 219 -1.88 5.55 2.15
N VAL A 220 -1.53 5.18 0.93
CA VAL A 220 -1.25 6.06 -0.21
C VAL A 220 -1.62 5.28 -1.46
N GLU A 221 -2.80 5.51 -1.96
CA GLU A 221 -3.22 4.89 -3.20
C GLU A 221 -2.67 5.65 -4.42
N ASN A 222 -2.22 4.91 -5.39
CA ASN A 222 -1.94 5.40 -6.73
C ASN A 222 -2.30 4.26 -7.70
N PRO A 223 -3.60 3.98 -7.87
CA PRO A 223 -4.03 2.82 -8.62
C PRO A 223 -3.80 2.99 -10.11
N VAL A 224 -3.13 2.03 -10.71
CA VAL A 224 -3.05 1.86 -12.16
C VAL A 224 -4.11 0.83 -12.56
N PHE A 225 -5.33 1.30 -12.82
CA PHE A 225 -6.49 0.47 -13.05
C PHE A 225 -7.10 0.77 -14.42
N ALA A 226 -7.19 -0.24 -15.27
CA ALA A 226 -7.76 -0.14 -16.62
C ALA A 226 -7.23 1.02 -17.48
N GLY A 227 -6.01 1.45 -17.21
CA GLY A 227 -5.37 2.55 -17.93
C GLY A 227 -4.80 2.17 -19.29
#